data_4e62fe15638eb26a8d9354154e9c33e8
#
_entry.id   4e62fe15638eb26a8d9354154e9c33e8
#
_cell.length_a   1.000
_cell.length_b   1.000
_cell.length_c   1.000
_cell.angle_alpha   90.00
_cell.angle_beta   90.00
_cell.angle_gamma   90.00
#
_symmetry.space_group_name_H-M   'P 1'
#
loop_
_entity.id
_entity.type
_entity.pdbx_description
1 polymer ?
#
loop_
_entity_poly.entity_id
_entity_poly.type
_entity_poly.pdbx_seq_one_letter_code
_entity_poly.pdbx_strand_id
1 'polypeptide(L)'
;MSTVAVLDYGSGNIRSAERAVARAGAEVTVTTDARLATAADGLVVPGVGAFAACMAGLVAIGGPEIIATRLAADRPTLAVCVGHQVLFEAGIEHGLRAEGCSIWPGLVERLQAERLPHMGWNTIQAPSGSLLVAGIASERVDFVHSYGVRALPAARDRRITWAEHGGDRFVAAVEEGALCSTQFHPEKSGDAGARLIRNWVGTL
;
A
#
# COMPACT_ATOMS: atom_id res chain seq x y z
N MET A 1 18.81 4.14 -14.52
CA MET A 1 18.22 3.28 -13.46
C MET A 1 17.31 4.20 -12.68
N SER A 2 16.04 3.82 -12.51
CA SER A 2 15.09 4.67 -11.78
C SER A 2 15.44 4.71 -10.30
N THR A 3 15.27 5.89 -9.68
CA THR A 3 15.50 6.12 -8.25
C THR A 3 14.21 5.91 -7.47
N VAL A 4 14.27 5.19 -6.35
CA VAL A 4 13.11 4.95 -5.48
C VAL A 4 13.44 5.34 -4.05
N ALA A 5 12.64 6.20 -3.46
CA ALA A 5 12.69 6.47 -2.03
C ALA A 5 11.77 5.49 -1.27
N VAL A 6 12.26 4.89 -0.20
CA VAL A 6 11.45 4.18 0.80
C VAL A 6 11.33 5.09 2.00
N LEU A 7 10.10 5.49 2.32
CA LEU A 7 9.83 6.45 3.38
C LEU A 7 9.99 5.79 4.75
N ASP A 8 10.91 6.31 5.57
CA ASP A 8 11.13 5.87 6.95
C ASP A 8 10.45 6.83 7.92
N TYR A 9 9.30 6.47 8.42
CA TYR A 9 8.57 7.22 9.43
C TYR A 9 8.38 6.44 10.74
N GLY A 10 9.30 5.51 11.00
CA GLY A 10 9.28 4.67 12.20
C GLY A 10 8.33 3.47 12.12
N SER A 11 7.74 3.19 10.94
CA SER A 11 6.85 2.06 10.73
C SER A 11 7.13 1.39 9.38
N GLY A 12 6.96 0.09 9.33
CA GLY A 12 7.10 -0.68 8.09
C GLY A 12 8.24 -1.70 8.11
N ASN A 13 8.12 -2.68 7.22
CA ASN A 13 9.19 -3.64 6.95
C ASN A 13 10.19 -3.05 5.93
N ILE A 14 10.80 -1.92 6.32
CA ILE A 14 11.62 -1.06 5.47
C ILE A 14 12.70 -1.86 4.74
N ARG A 15 13.45 -2.70 5.45
CA ARG A 15 14.55 -3.47 4.86
C ARG A 15 14.09 -4.51 3.84
N SER A 16 12.89 -5.07 4.02
CA SER A 16 12.34 -5.99 3.03
C SER A 16 11.81 -5.25 1.81
N ALA A 17 11.17 -4.10 1.99
CA ALA A 17 10.74 -3.23 0.89
C ALA A 17 11.95 -2.74 0.08
N GLU A 18 13.00 -2.22 0.74
CA GLU A 18 14.26 -1.80 0.11
C GLU A 18 14.84 -2.91 -0.77
N ARG A 19 15.03 -4.11 -0.21
CA ARG A 19 15.59 -5.24 -0.96
C ARG A 19 14.71 -5.68 -2.12
N ALA A 20 13.39 -5.68 -1.95
CA ALA A 20 12.47 -6.12 -2.98
C ALA A 20 12.46 -5.14 -4.16
N VAL A 21 12.47 -3.84 -3.91
CA VAL A 21 12.54 -2.80 -4.93
C VAL A 21 13.91 -2.79 -5.63
N ALA A 22 15.01 -2.95 -4.88
CA ALA A 22 16.34 -3.06 -5.47
C ALA A 22 16.47 -4.28 -6.40
N ARG A 23 15.89 -5.43 -6.03
CA ARG A 23 15.82 -6.62 -6.89
C ARG A 23 14.99 -6.41 -8.17
N ALA A 24 14.05 -5.48 -8.15
CA ALA A 24 13.28 -5.10 -9.34
C ALA A 24 14.05 -4.17 -10.28
N GLY A 25 15.26 -3.73 -9.92
CA GLY A 25 16.18 -2.98 -10.77
C GLY A 25 16.20 -1.47 -10.53
N ALA A 26 15.68 -0.99 -9.40
CA ALA A 26 15.76 0.42 -9.02
C ALA A 26 16.92 0.69 -8.06
N GLU A 27 17.44 1.92 -8.09
CA GLU A 27 18.33 2.45 -7.05
C GLU A 27 17.48 2.94 -5.87
N VAL A 28 17.73 2.40 -4.67
CA VAL A 28 16.86 2.62 -3.52
C VAL A 28 17.54 3.43 -2.44
N THR A 29 16.85 4.45 -1.94
CA THR A 29 17.27 5.25 -0.78
C THR A 29 16.19 5.18 0.30
N VAL A 30 16.54 4.75 1.51
CA VAL A 30 15.66 4.87 2.69
C VAL A 30 15.85 6.25 3.29
N THR A 31 14.75 6.99 3.47
CA THR A 31 14.87 8.40 3.88
C THR A 31 13.67 8.91 4.69
N THR A 32 13.94 9.88 5.56
CA THR A 32 12.95 10.76 6.21
C THR A 32 12.93 12.15 5.54
N ASP A 33 13.85 12.44 4.61
CA ASP A 33 13.98 13.74 3.97
C ASP A 33 12.87 13.92 2.91
N ALA A 34 12.01 14.91 3.13
CA ALA A 34 10.89 15.22 2.24
C ALA A 34 11.35 15.58 0.82
N ARG A 35 12.50 16.22 0.65
CA ARG A 35 13.03 16.60 -0.68
C ARG A 35 13.45 15.35 -1.45
N LEU A 36 14.17 14.44 -0.81
CA LEU A 36 14.57 13.18 -1.44
C LEU A 36 13.34 12.33 -1.78
N ALA A 37 12.39 12.20 -0.84
CA ALA A 37 11.14 11.46 -1.04
C ALA A 37 10.29 12.05 -2.17
N THR A 38 10.25 13.37 -2.29
CA THR A 38 9.48 14.05 -3.36
C THR A 38 10.18 13.99 -4.71
N ALA A 39 11.52 14.07 -4.76
CA ALA A 39 12.30 14.13 -5.98
C ALA A 39 12.54 12.77 -6.66
N ALA A 40 12.54 11.67 -5.91
CA ALA A 40 12.76 10.33 -6.47
C ALA A 40 11.73 9.97 -7.55
N ASP A 41 12.09 9.13 -8.53
CA ASP A 41 11.17 8.69 -9.58
C ASP A 41 9.98 7.92 -8.97
N GLY A 42 10.22 7.03 -8.00
CA GLY A 42 9.20 6.33 -7.24
C GLY A 42 9.27 6.55 -5.73
N LEU A 43 8.13 6.47 -5.04
CA LEU A 43 8.06 6.48 -3.58
C LEU A 43 7.38 5.20 -3.08
N VAL A 44 7.97 4.54 -2.10
CA VAL A 44 7.32 3.46 -1.34
C VAL A 44 6.97 3.96 0.05
N VAL A 45 5.70 3.78 0.44
CA VAL A 45 5.17 4.09 1.79
C VAL A 45 4.81 2.76 2.47
N PRO A 46 5.76 2.11 3.15
CA PRO A 46 5.48 0.88 3.88
C PRO A 46 4.75 1.21 5.18
N GLY A 47 4.03 0.25 5.77
CA GLY A 47 3.44 0.43 7.09
C GLY A 47 3.17 -0.91 7.77
N VAL A 48 3.41 -0.97 9.08
CA VAL A 48 3.06 -2.12 9.94
C VAL A 48 2.61 -1.62 11.31
N GLY A 49 1.84 -2.46 12.03
CA GLY A 49 1.34 -2.12 13.36
C GLY A 49 0.00 -1.41 13.32
N ALA A 50 -0.26 -0.55 14.30
CA ALA A 50 -1.54 0.11 14.45
C ALA A 50 -1.67 1.34 13.54
N PHE A 51 -2.87 1.57 12.98
CA PHE A 51 -3.19 2.70 12.11
C PHE A 51 -2.80 4.04 12.72
N ALA A 52 -3.24 4.30 13.96
CA ALA A 52 -2.96 5.58 14.64
C ALA A 52 -1.46 5.83 14.85
N ALA A 53 -0.69 4.79 15.16
CA ALA A 53 0.76 4.90 15.33
C ALA A 53 1.47 5.19 14.00
N CYS A 54 1.02 4.53 12.92
CA CYS A 54 1.52 4.80 11.57
C CYS A 54 1.21 6.24 11.14
N MET A 55 -0.01 6.72 11.36
CA MET A 55 -0.38 8.10 11.05
C MET A 55 0.43 9.12 11.87
N ALA A 56 0.63 8.89 13.17
CA ALA A 56 1.45 9.76 14.00
C ALA A 56 2.89 9.87 13.48
N GLY A 57 3.52 8.73 13.13
CA GLY A 57 4.85 8.71 12.54
C GLY A 57 4.90 9.41 11.17
N LEU A 58 3.90 9.14 10.32
CA LEU A 58 3.80 9.75 8.99
C LEU A 58 3.65 11.27 9.07
N VAL A 59 2.78 11.77 9.95
CA VAL A 59 2.58 13.21 10.20
C VAL A 59 3.84 13.86 10.73
N ALA A 60 4.57 13.21 11.64
CA ALA A 60 5.78 13.76 12.23
C ALA A 60 6.88 14.11 11.22
N ILE A 61 6.88 13.46 10.04
CA ILE A 61 7.84 13.73 8.97
C ILE A 61 7.24 14.51 7.78
N GLY A 62 5.99 14.99 7.90
CA GLY A 62 5.28 15.65 6.79
C GLY A 62 4.88 14.69 5.67
N GLY A 63 4.66 13.42 6.01
CA GLY A 63 4.36 12.37 5.03
C GLY A 63 3.08 12.59 4.21
N PRO A 64 1.96 13.06 4.80
CA PRO A 64 0.78 13.39 4.03
C PRO A 64 1.03 14.43 2.93
N GLU A 65 1.80 15.48 3.23
CA GLU A 65 2.19 16.53 2.30
C GLU A 65 3.15 16.01 1.21
N ILE A 66 4.07 15.10 1.57
CA ILE A 66 4.96 14.42 0.60
C ILE A 66 4.12 13.64 -0.40
N ILE A 67 3.18 12.82 0.08
CA ILE A 67 2.30 12.01 -0.77
C ILE A 67 1.46 12.93 -1.67
N ALA A 68 0.80 13.94 -1.10
CA ALA A 68 -0.04 14.88 -1.85
C ALA A 68 0.76 15.61 -2.94
N THR A 69 1.98 16.07 -2.65
CA THR A 69 2.86 16.73 -3.60
C THR A 69 3.24 15.81 -4.76
N ARG A 70 3.53 14.53 -4.47
CA ARG A 70 3.86 13.56 -5.51
C ARG A 70 2.67 13.27 -6.41
N LEU A 71 1.49 13.09 -5.84
CA LEU A 71 0.26 12.83 -6.61
C LEU A 71 -0.12 14.02 -7.49
N ALA A 72 0.03 15.25 -6.98
CA ALA A 72 -0.19 16.47 -7.78
C ALA A 72 0.78 16.60 -8.96
N ALA A 73 1.97 16.00 -8.86
CA ALA A 73 2.99 15.96 -9.91
C ALA A 73 2.95 14.67 -10.76
N ASP A 74 1.90 13.83 -10.60
CA ASP A 74 1.73 12.53 -11.27
C ASP A 74 2.95 11.60 -11.08
N ARG A 75 3.56 11.62 -9.88
CA ARG A 75 4.75 10.81 -9.56
C ARG A 75 4.38 9.49 -8.90
N PRO A 76 4.84 8.35 -9.45
CA PRO A 76 4.51 7.02 -8.96
C PRO A 76 4.77 6.83 -7.46
N THR A 77 3.74 6.33 -6.76
CA THR A 77 3.78 6.04 -5.33
C THR A 77 3.15 4.68 -5.07
N LEU A 78 3.81 3.83 -4.30
CA LEU A 78 3.33 2.51 -3.87
C LEU A 78 3.22 2.48 -2.34
N ALA A 79 2.01 2.30 -1.83
CA ALA A 79 1.76 2.16 -0.40
C ALA A 79 1.44 0.71 -0.02
N VAL A 80 2.01 0.19 1.09
CA VAL A 80 1.96 -1.23 1.44
C VAL A 80 1.43 -1.44 2.86
N CYS A 81 0.46 -2.33 3.00
CA CYS A 81 -0.18 -2.78 4.23
C CYS A 81 -0.80 -1.61 5.01
N VAL A 82 -0.31 -1.24 6.21
CA VAL A 82 -0.83 -0.05 6.90
C VAL A 82 -0.55 1.23 6.10
N GLY A 83 0.51 1.27 5.28
CA GLY A 83 0.73 2.33 4.30
C GLY A 83 -0.43 2.47 3.29
N HIS A 84 -1.06 1.38 2.86
CA HIS A 84 -2.30 1.41 2.08
C HIS A 84 -3.47 1.96 2.91
N GLN A 85 -3.60 1.51 4.16
CA GLN A 85 -4.71 1.90 5.02
C GLN A 85 -4.72 3.40 5.32
N VAL A 86 -3.56 4.02 5.59
CA VAL A 86 -3.46 5.45 5.92
C VAL A 86 -3.86 6.38 4.77
N LEU A 87 -4.02 5.88 3.55
CA LEU A 87 -4.52 6.65 2.41
C LEU A 87 -6.02 6.94 2.48
N PHE A 88 -6.78 6.18 3.28
CA PHE A 88 -8.22 6.35 3.45
C PHE A 88 -8.57 7.45 4.46
N GLU A 89 -9.87 7.72 4.65
CA GLU A 89 -10.34 8.80 5.51
C GLU A 89 -9.92 8.62 6.97
N ALA A 90 -10.11 7.42 7.51
CA ALA A 90 -9.80 7.14 8.91
C ALA A 90 -9.67 5.64 9.18
N GLY A 91 -9.00 5.30 10.27
CA GLY A 91 -8.99 3.97 10.87
C GLY A 91 -9.70 3.93 12.22
N ILE A 92 -10.45 2.86 12.45
CA ILE A 92 -11.14 2.59 13.72
C ILE A 92 -10.57 1.30 14.30
N GLU A 93 -9.63 1.42 15.23
CA GLU A 93 -8.99 0.30 15.90
C GLU A 93 -9.28 0.34 17.40
N HIS A 94 -9.73 -0.77 17.98
CA HIS A 94 -10.06 -0.88 19.41
C HIS A 94 -11.01 0.23 19.92
N GLY A 95 -11.94 0.70 19.07
CA GLY A 95 -12.88 1.77 19.39
C GLY A 95 -12.30 3.19 19.31
N LEU A 96 -11.02 3.34 18.95
CA LEU A 96 -10.38 4.63 18.74
C LEU A 96 -10.36 4.96 17.25
N ARG A 97 -10.87 6.15 16.89
CA ARG A 97 -10.79 6.71 15.54
C ARG A 97 -9.54 7.56 15.39
N ALA A 98 -8.79 7.35 14.32
CA ALA A 98 -7.69 8.21 13.90
C ALA A 98 -7.92 8.61 12.44
N GLU A 99 -7.70 9.90 12.13
CA GLU A 99 -7.84 10.40 10.76
C GLU A 99 -6.67 9.92 9.89
N GLY A 100 -6.95 9.62 8.61
CA GLY A 100 -5.96 9.25 7.60
C GLY A 100 -5.60 10.40 6.68
N CYS A 101 -4.98 10.09 5.54
CA CYS A 101 -4.64 11.09 4.52
C CYS A 101 -5.83 11.53 3.67
N SER A 102 -6.97 10.88 3.77
CA SER A 102 -8.22 11.18 3.06
C SER A 102 -8.07 11.29 1.53
N ILE A 103 -7.16 10.51 0.95
CA ILE A 103 -7.00 10.44 -0.51
C ILE A 103 -8.15 9.65 -1.12
N TRP A 104 -8.56 8.57 -0.45
CA TRP A 104 -9.72 7.78 -0.83
C TRP A 104 -10.78 7.80 0.28
N PRO A 105 -12.08 7.83 -0.10
CA PRO A 105 -13.15 7.68 0.88
C PRO A 105 -13.16 6.26 1.44
N GLY A 106 -13.61 6.12 2.68
CA GLY A 106 -13.78 4.83 3.34
C GLY A 106 -13.06 4.74 4.67
N LEU A 107 -13.50 3.78 5.48
CA LEU A 107 -12.99 3.54 6.81
C LEU A 107 -12.23 2.22 6.85
N VAL A 108 -11.10 2.25 7.51
CA VAL A 108 -10.35 1.04 7.89
C VAL A 108 -10.95 0.51 9.19
N GLU A 109 -11.62 -0.62 9.11
CA GLU A 109 -12.33 -1.23 10.22
C GLU A 109 -11.92 -2.69 10.42
N ARG A 110 -12.22 -3.22 11.60
CA ARG A 110 -11.98 -4.64 11.89
C ARG A 110 -12.80 -5.51 10.95
N LEU A 111 -12.17 -6.48 10.30
CA LEU A 111 -12.85 -7.46 9.47
C LEU A 111 -13.83 -8.31 10.29
N GLN A 112 -14.92 -8.74 9.66
CA GLN A 112 -16.00 -9.52 10.29
C GLN A 112 -15.77 -11.04 10.17
N ALA A 113 -14.54 -11.45 9.95
CA ALA A 113 -14.17 -12.85 9.90
C ALA A 113 -14.07 -13.47 11.30
N GLU A 114 -14.47 -14.73 11.43
CA GLU A 114 -14.38 -15.47 12.70
C GLU A 114 -12.94 -15.61 13.18
N ARG A 115 -11.99 -15.83 12.24
CA ARG A 115 -10.57 -15.99 12.56
C ARG A 115 -9.80 -14.76 12.11
N LEU A 116 -9.23 -14.05 13.07
CA LEU A 116 -8.33 -12.92 12.84
C LEU A 116 -7.06 -13.08 13.69
N PRO A 117 -5.93 -12.59 13.22
CA PRO A 117 -5.74 -11.86 11.97
C PRO A 117 -5.92 -12.75 10.72
N HIS A 118 -6.28 -12.12 9.58
CA HIS A 118 -6.06 -12.72 8.27
C HIS A 118 -4.56 -12.85 8.06
N MET A 119 -4.03 -14.04 8.23
CA MET A 119 -2.60 -14.32 8.17
C MET A 119 -2.35 -15.49 7.21
N GLY A 120 -1.46 -15.25 6.24
CA GLY A 120 -1.01 -16.23 5.26
C GLY A 120 -1.36 -15.91 3.81
N TRP A 121 -1.25 -16.93 2.98
CA TRP A 121 -1.38 -16.82 1.53
C TRP A 121 -2.85 -16.92 1.09
N ASN A 122 -3.31 -15.89 0.35
CA ASN A 122 -4.67 -15.86 -0.19
C ASN A 122 -4.69 -15.34 -1.62
N THR A 123 -5.77 -15.62 -2.34
CA THR A 123 -6.01 -15.17 -3.71
C THR A 123 -6.60 -13.77 -3.73
N ILE A 124 -6.45 -13.11 -4.87
CA ILE A 124 -7.00 -11.77 -5.15
C ILE A 124 -7.92 -11.83 -6.37
N GLN A 125 -8.86 -10.90 -6.43
CA GLN A 125 -9.78 -10.71 -7.52
C GLN A 125 -9.46 -9.37 -8.20
N ALA A 126 -8.61 -9.44 -9.22
CA ALA A 126 -8.16 -8.25 -9.95
C ALA A 126 -9.17 -7.83 -11.03
N PRO A 127 -9.39 -6.52 -11.25
CA PRO A 127 -10.16 -6.06 -12.39
C PRO A 127 -9.37 -6.24 -13.70
N SER A 128 -10.10 -6.30 -14.81
CA SER A 128 -9.46 -6.28 -16.12
C SER A 128 -8.65 -4.99 -16.32
N GLY A 129 -7.48 -5.12 -16.95
CA GLY A 129 -6.61 -3.97 -17.26
C GLY A 129 -5.80 -3.44 -16.07
N SER A 130 -5.77 -4.13 -14.93
CA SER A 130 -4.82 -3.82 -13.86
C SER A 130 -3.38 -4.00 -14.36
N LEU A 131 -2.56 -2.99 -14.17
CA LEU A 131 -1.13 -3.03 -14.49
C LEU A 131 -0.33 -3.56 -13.29
N LEU A 132 -0.67 -3.14 -12.09
CA LEU A 132 0.02 -3.51 -10.87
C LEU A 132 0.04 -5.03 -10.65
N VAL A 133 -1.12 -5.67 -10.77
CA VAL A 133 -1.27 -7.12 -10.55
C VAL A 133 -1.29 -7.92 -11.86
N ALA A 134 -0.79 -7.36 -12.95
CA ALA A 134 -0.68 -8.05 -14.22
C ALA A 134 0.20 -9.30 -14.09
N GLY A 135 -0.36 -10.45 -14.52
CA GLY A 135 0.33 -11.75 -14.50
C GLY A 135 0.43 -12.41 -13.14
N ILE A 136 -0.30 -11.91 -12.11
CA ILE A 136 -0.39 -12.55 -10.79
C ILE A 136 -1.84 -12.74 -10.31
N ALA A 137 -2.83 -12.50 -11.15
CA ALA A 137 -4.25 -12.59 -10.77
C ALA A 137 -4.69 -14.00 -10.30
N SER A 138 -4.00 -15.05 -10.72
CA SER A 138 -4.22 -16.43 -10.28
C SER A 138 -3.30 -16.89 -9.14
N GLU A 139 -2.37 -16.04 -8.74
CA GLU A 139 -1.38 -16.36 -7.71
C GLU A 139 -1.91 -16.04 -6.31
N ARG A 140 -1.22 -16.55 -5.30
CA ARG A 140 -1.46 -16.18 -3.92
C ARG A 140 -0.47 -15.12 -3.46
N VAL A 141 -0.94 -14.24 -2.59
CA VAL A 141 -0.13 -13.18 -1.95
C VAL A 141 -0.24 -13.24 -0.43
N ASP A 142 0.75 -12.71 0.27
CA ASP A 142 0.86 -12.80 1.73
C ASP A 142 0.11 -11.66 2.42
N PHE A 143 -0.85 -12.02 3.25
CA PHE A 143 -1.63 -11.10 4.08
C PHE A 143 -1.29 -11.26 5.55
N VAL A 144 -1.21 -10.15 6.28
CA VAL A 144 -1.13 -10.14 7.75
C VAL A 144 -1.86 -8.90 8.27
N HIS A 145 -3.18 -8.99 8.49
CA HIS A 145 -3.98 -7.86 8.99
C HIS A 145 -5.27 -8.32 9.66
N SER A 146 -5.80 -7.50 10.56
CA SER A 146 -7.13 -7.68 11.17
C SER A 146 -8.11 -6.61 10.74
N TYR A 147 -7.61 -5.52 10.16
CA TYR A 147 -8.36 -4.34 9.74
C TYR A 147 -8.20 -4.14 8.24
N GLY A 148 -9.22 -3.60 7.60
CA GLY A 148 -9.21 -3.33 6.17
C GLY A 148 -10.40 -2.50 5.74
N VAL A 149 -10.42 -2.07 4.48
CA VAL A 149 -11.51 -1.27 3.90
C VAL A 149 -12.48 -2.22 3.19
N ARG A 150 -13.73 -2.23 3.61
CA ARG A 150 -14.77 -3.12 3.06
C ARG A 150 -15.55 -2.51 1.91
N ALA A 151 -15.49 -1.19 1.75
CA ALA A 151 -16.17 -0.48 0.67
C ALA A 151 -15.31 0.65 0.14
N LEU A 152 -15.17 0.71 -1.18
CA LEU A 152 -14.55 1.81 -1.89
C LEU A 152 -15.38 2.07 -3.15
N PRO A 153 -15.95 3.28 -3.31
CA PRO A 153 -16.73 3.61 -4.49
C PRO A 153 -15.91 3.50 -5.77
N ALA A 154 -16.53 3.02 -6.83
CA ALA A 154 -15.93 3.03 -8.15
C ALA A 154 -15.70 4.46 -8.62
N ALA A 155 -14.59 4.70 -9.31
CA ALA A 155 -14.30 5.93 -10.02
C ALA A 155 -13.73 5.58 -11.41
N ARG A 156 -13.76 6.55 -12.33
CA ARG A 156 -13.43 6.32 -13.75
C ARG A 156 -12.06 5.65 -13.95
N ASP A 157 -11.05 6.14 -13.22
CA ASP A 157 -9.67 5.73 -13.40
C ASP A 157 -9.15 4.87 -12.23
N ARG A 158 -10.07 4.46 -11.33
CA ARG A 158 -9.76 3.63 -10.16
C ARG A 158 -9.98 2.17 -10.46
N ARG A 159 -8.94 1.37 -10.33
CA ARG A 159 -8.99 -0.10 -10.40
C ARG A 159 -8.86 -0.65 -9.00
N ILE A 160 -9.87 -1.41 -8.57
CA ILE A 160 -9.91 -1.98 -7.23
C ILE A 160 -9.75 -3.48 -7.34
N THR A 161 -8.71 -4.01 -6.73
CA THR A 161 -8.51 -5.44 -6.52
C THR A 161 -9.08 -5.82 -5.17
N TRP A 162 -9.85 -6.90 -5.12
CA TRP A 162 -10.50 -7.38 -3.92
C TRP A 162 -9.90 -8.68 -3.43
N ALA A 163 -10.05 -8.94 -2.13
CA ALA A 163 -9.85 -10.27 -1.55
C ALA A 163 -10.98 -10.54 -0.54
N GLU A 164 -11.06 -11.79 -0.11
CA GLU A 164 -12.06 -12.24 0.87
C GLU A 164 -11.39 -13.10 1.93
N HIS A 165 -11.77 -12.90 3.19
CA HIS A 165 -11.34 -13.74 4.30
C HIS A 165 -12.51 -14.03 5.25
N GLY A 166 -12.81 -15.33 5.43
CA GLY A 166 -13.90 -15.76 6.30
C GLY A 166 -15.27 -15.20 5.92
N GLY A 167 -15.54 -14.98 4.62
CA GLY A 167 -16.77 -14.41 4.10
C GLY A 167 -16.80 -12.87 4.11
N ASP A 168 -15.80 -12.21 4.65
CA ASP A 168 -15.70 -10.74 4.61
C ASP A 168 -14.80 -10.28 3.46
N ARG A 169 -15.35 -9.45 2.56
CA ARG A 169 -14.67 -8.90 1.40
C ARG A 169 -14.04 -7.57 1.73
N PHE A 170 -12.81 -7.37 1.27
CA PHE A 170 -12.07 -6.12 1.52
C PHE A 170 -11.23 -5.72 0.31
N VAL A 171 -10.82 -4.44 0.29
CA VAL A 171 -9.93 -3.88 -0.72
C VAL A 171 -8.53 -4.43 -0.51
N ALA A 172 -8.04 -5.22 -1.47
CA ALA A 172 -6.71 -5.81 -1.45
C ALA A 172 -5.65 -4.96 -2.14
N ALA A 173 -6.03 -4.20 -3.19
CA ALA A 173 -5.16 -3.23 -3.84
C ALA A 173 -5.98 -2.17 -4.55
N VAL A 174 -5.39 -1.00 -4.76
CA VAL A 174 -5.97 0.09 -5.56
C VAL A 174 -4.90 0.62 -6.50
N GLU A 175 -5.32 0.92 -7.73
CA GLU A 175 -4.55 1.66 -8.73
C GLU A 175 -5.39 2.87 -9.16
N GLU A 176 -4.86 4.08 -9.02
CA GLU A 176 -5.51 5.31 -9.47
C GLU A 176 -4.47 6.38 -9.82
N GLY A 177 -4.33 6.70 -11.11
CA GLY A 177 -3.27 7.57 -11.60
C GLY A 177 -1.89 7.05 -11.22
N ALA A 178 -1.07 7.90 -10.61
CA ALA A 178 0.27 7.54 -10.13
C ALA A 178 0.26 6.79 -8.78
N LEU A 179 -0.90 6.63 -8.12
CA LEU A 179 -0.99 5.98 -6.82
C LEU A 179 -1.38 4.51 -6.96
N CYS A 180 -0.51 3.64 -6.47
CA CYS A 180 -0.76 2.23 -6.28
C CYS A 180 -0.69 1.87 -4.81
N SER A 181 -1.51 0.91 -4.37
CA SER A 181 -1.42 0.41 -3.00
C SER A 181 -1.82 -1.04 -2.87
N THR A 182 -1.31 -1.73 -1.85
CA THR A 182 -1.65 -3.12 -1.53
C THR A 182 -1.88 -3.30 -0.03
N GLN A 183 -2.94 -4.00 0.35
CA GLN A 183 -3.16 -4.46 1.73
C GLN A 183 -2.21 -5.62 2.07
N PHE A 184 -1.88 -6.44 1.10
CA PHE A 184 -0.90 -7.53 1.25
C PHE A 184 0.54 -7.01 1.14
N HIS A 185 1.48 -7.88 1.50
CA HIS A 185 2.91 -7.61 1.48
C HIS A 185 3.57 -8.16 0.21
N PRO A 186 3.76 -7.38 -0.86
CA PRO A 186 4.43 -7.87 -2.06
C PRO A 186 5.86 -8.31 -1.77
N GLU A 187 6.57 -7.66 -0.84
CA GLU A 187 7.93 -8.00 -0.42
C GLU A 187 8.05 -9.35 0.29
N LYS A 188 6.88 -9.96 0.66
CA LYS A 188 6.80 -11.30 1.27
C LYS A 188 6.05 -12.31 0.40
N SER A 189 5.53 -11.89 -0.76
CA SER A 189 4.68 -12.69 -1.62
C SER A 189 5.44 -13.48 -2.69
N GLY A 190 6.71 -13.84 -2.46
CA GLY A 190 7.51 -14.67 -3.35
C GLY A 190 7.59 -14.11 -4.77
N ASP A 191 7.44 -14.98 -5.78
CA ASP A 191 7.54 -14.60 -7.19
C ASP A 191 6.38 -13.69 -7.66
N ALA A 192 5.17 -13.91 -7.12
CA ALA A 192 4.02 -13.04 -7.38
C ALA A 192 4.29 -11.61 -6.92
N GLY A 193 4.79 -11.45 -5.70
CA GLY A 193 5.17 -10.14 -5.16
C GLY A 193 6.33 -9.50 -5.90
N ALA A 194 7.35 -10.27 -6.26
CA ALA A 194 8.47 -9.79 -7.07
C ALA A 194 8.00 -9.31 -8.46
N ARG A 195 7.01 -9.98 -9.06
CA ARG A 195 6.41 -9.55 -10.31
C ARG A 195 5.63 -8.25 -10.16
N LEU A 196 4.81 -8.13 -9.10
CA LEU A 196 4.08 -6.90 -8.81
C LEU A 196 5.04 -5.70 -8.67
N ILE A 197 6.12 -5.86 -7.89
CA ILE A 197 7.09 -4.78 -7.70
C ILE A 197 7.77 -4.42 -9.03
N ARG A 198 8.12 -5.42 -9.88
CA ARG A 198 8.63 -5.13 -11.24
C ARG A 198 7.61 -4.40 -12.11
N ASN A 199 6.32 -4.77 -12.05
CA ASN A 199 5.28 -4.07 -12.78
C ASN A 199 5.23 -2.58 -12.38
N TRP A 200 5.28 -2.31 -11.07
CA TRP A 200 5.28 -0.94 -10.55
C TRP A 200 6.57 -0.18 -10.91
N VAL A 201 7.76 -0.78 -10.72
CA VAL A 201 9.04 -0.16 -11.12
C VAL A 201 9.08 0.12 -12.63
N GLY A 202 8.40 -0.69 -13.43
CA GLY A 202 8.28 -0.46 -14.88
C GLY A 202 7.44 0.76 -15.28
N THR A 203 6.77 1.41 -14.31
CA THR A 203 6.01 2.67 -14.54
C THR A 203 6.81 3.94 -14.22
N LEU A 204 8.04 3.83 -13.70
CA LEU A 204 8.90 4.92 -13.24
C LEU A 204 9.62 5.65 -14.39
#